data_88ff2ae0e8ca84cf670bf9667da6c22b
#
_entry.id   88ff2ae0e8ca84cf670bf9667da6c22b
#
_cell.length_a   1.000
_cell.length_b   1.000
_cell.length_c   1.000
_cell.angle_alpha   90.00
_cell.angle_beta   90.00
_cell.angle_gamma   90.00
#
_symmetry.space_group_name_H-M   'P 1'
#
loop_
_entity.id
_entity.type
_entity.pdbx_description
1 polymer ?
#
loop_
_entity_poly.entity_id
_entity_poly.type
_entity_poly.pdbx_seq_one_letter_code
_entity_poly.pdbx_strand_id
1 'polypeptide(L)'
;KSISASTIIKNKIGYIKLSSFSNSSDLEFKNAINELKNQGMEKLIFDLRFNGGGYLHQAINISDEFLKKDQLIVYTQGAHSKKRSFYSKSKGLFEDGELIILVNSSTASASEIVSGAIQDNKRGEILGRRTFGKGLVQQPLMLPDSSELRITTSRYYTPSGKCIQKPYGNNIDYDNDILERI
;
A
#
# COMPACT_ATOMS: atom_id res chain seq x y z
N LYS A 1 5.63 -4.23 16.35
CA LYS A 1 6.52 -3.39 15.51
C LYS A 1 6.31 -3.78 14.05
N SER A 2 5.93 -2.83 13.19
CA SER A 2 5.60 -3.07 11.79
C SER A 2 6.81 -2.93 10.86
N ILE A 3 7.79 -2.08 11.21
CA ILE A 3 9.07 -2.00 10.53
C ILE A 3 9.97 -3.14 11.03
N SER A 4 10.30 -4.09 10.14
CA SER A 4 11.15 -5.24 10.46
C SER A 4 12.64 -5.00 10.15
N ALA A 5 12.94 -4.04 9.28
CA ALA A 5 14.30 -3.60 9.00
C ALA A 5 14.31 -2.14 8.56
N SER A 6 15.31 -1.39 9.01
CA SER A 6 15.62 -0.03 8.58
C SER A 6 17.14 0.17 8.67
N THR A 7 17.80 0.44 7.53
CA THR A 7 19.25 0.57 7.48
C THR A 7 19.70 1.35 6.23
N ILE A 8 20.90 1.92 6.27
CA ILE A 8 21.60 2.36 5.06
C ILE A 8 22.35 1.16 4.47
N ILE A 9 22.11 0.87 3.20
CA ILE A 9 22.91 -0.06 2.44
C ILE A 9 24.11 0.69 1.78
N LYS A 10 24.49 0.46 0.57
CA LYS A 10 25.59 1.20 -0.07
C LYS A 10 25.13 2.53 -0.66
N ASN A 11 26.05 3.49 -0.84
CA ASN A 11 25.85 4.70 -1.63
C ASN A 11 24.62 5.55 -1.20
N LYS A 12 24.43 5.74 0.10
CA LYS A 12 23.33 6.54 0.66
C LYS A 12 21.92 6.02 0.31
N ILE A 13 21.79 4.73 0.04
CA ILE A 13 20.52 4.08 -0.20
C ILE A 13 19.95 3.60 1.12
N GLY A 14 18.84 4.17 1.56
CA GLY A 14 18.05 3.67 2.67
C GLY A 14 17.25 2.43 2.24
N TYR A 15 17.11 1.49 3.14
CA TYR A 15 16.26 0.33 3.00
C TYR A 15 15.31 0.27 4.19
N ILE A 16 14.00 0.21 3.92
CA ILE A 16 12.96 0.03 4.93
C ILE A 16 12.10 -1.16 4.52
N LYS A 17 11.93 -2.13 5.42
CA LYS A 17 10.99 -3.23 5.23
C LYS A 17 9.81 -3.08 6.18
N LEU A 18 8.62 -2.96 5.62
CA LEU A 18 7.35 -2.92 6.33
C LEU A 18 6.66 -4.29 6.23
N SER A 19 6.40 -4.94 7.36
CA SER A 19 5.81 -6.29 7.40
C SER A 19 4.28 -6.27 7.45
N SER A 20 3.67 -5.20 7.97
CA SER A 20 2.22 -5.04 8.04
C SER A 20 1.83 -3.57 8.25
N PHE A 21 0.59 -3.21 7.94
CA PHE A 21 0.02 -1.90 8.22
C PHE A 21 -0.79 -1.94 9.51
N SER A 22 -0.10 -1.87 10.67
CA SER A 22 -0.69 -1.81 12.03
C SER A 22 -0.97 -0.36 12.45
N ASN A 23 -1.59 -0.15 13.60
CA ASN A 23 -1.97 1.20 14.08
C ASN A 23 -0.81 2.20 14.24
N SER A 24 0.43 1.72 14.38
CA SER A 24 1.63 2.56 14.58
C SER A 24 2.53 2.64 13.35
N SER A 25 2.13 2.06 12.22
CA SER A 25 3.03 1.89 11.06
C SER A 25 3.49 3.21 10.46
N ASP A 26 2.61 4.22 10.40
CA ASP A 26 2.95 5.55 9.90
C ASP A 26 3.97 6.26 10.80
N LEU A 27 3.80 6.17 12.10
CA LEU A 27 4.75 6.74 13.07
C LEU A 27 6.11 6.02 13.01
N GLU A 28 6.10 4.68 12.99
CA GLU A 28 7.32 3.88 12.85
C GLU A 28 8.04 4.20 11.53
N PHE A 29 7.29 4.36 10.43
CA PHE A 29 7.82 4.71 9.13
C PHE A 29 8.46 6.11 9.12
N LYS A 30 7.78 7.12 9.67
CA LYS A 30 8.30 8.49 9.78
C LYS A 30 9.61 8.54 10.59
N ASN A 31 9.66 7.82 11.71
CA ASN A 31 10.87 7.72 12.52
C ASN A 31 12.00 7.07 11.72
N ALA A 32 11.74 5.97 11.02
CA ALA A 32 12.73 5.29 10.18
C ALA A 32 13.27 6.20 9.06
N ILE A 33 12.40 6.92 8.35
CA ILE A 33 12.81 7.89 7.32
C ILE A 33 13.71 8.98 7.92
N ASN A 34 13.33 9.57 9.06
CA ASN A 34 14.10 10.62 9.70
C ASN A 34 15.49 10.12 10.15
N GLU A 35 15.55 8.94 10.75
CA GLU A 35 16.81 8.31 11.16
C GLU A 35 17.74 8.07 9.95
N LEU A 36 17.21 7.54 8.84
CA LEU A 36 17.99 7.29 7.63
C LEU A 36 18.44 8.61 6.97
N LYS A 37 17.60 9.65 6.95
CA LYS A 37 17.97 10.97 6.45
C LYS A 37 19.09 11.60 7.28
N ASN A 38 19.06 11.47 8.60
CA ASN A 38 20.14 11.92 9.48
C ASN A 38 21.45 11.17 9.22
N GLN A 39 21.38 9.94 8.70
CA GLN A 39 22.54 9.15 8.26
C GLN A 39 22.96 9.45 6.81
N GLY A 40 22.34 10.43 6.15
CA GLY A 40 22.68 10.86 4.80
C GLY A 40 21.98 10.09 3.67
N MET A 41 20.81 9.51 3.93
CA MET A 41 20.01 8.86 2.89
C MET A 41 19.57 9.84 1.80
N GLU A 42 19.80 9.48 0.54
CA GLU A 42 19.36 10.22 -0.65
C GLU A 42 18.38 9.42 -1.52
N LYS A 43 18.41 8.10 -1.44
CA LYS A 43 17.59 7.16 -2.21
C LYS A 43 16.95 6.15 -1.27
N LEU A 44 15.77 5.63 -1.62
CA LEU A 44 15.04 4.69 -0.77
C LEU A 44 14.57 3.46 -1.54
N ILE A 45 14.83 2.30 -0.95
CA ILE A 45 14.16 1.05 -1.28
C ILE A 45 13.15 0.76 -0.16
N PHE A 46 11.85 0.77 -0.53
CA PHE A 46 10.76 0.43 0.38
C PHE A 46 10.24 -0.97 0.06
N ASP A 47 10.47 -1.91 0.96
CA ASP A 47 10.17 -3.33 0.75
C ASP A 47 8.81 -3.71 1.34
N LEU A 48 7.84 -4.01 0.46
CA LEU A 48 6.51 -4.50 0.76
C LEU A 48 6.32 -6.00 0.42
N ARG A 49 7.40 -6.71 0.11
CA ARG A 49 7.32 -8.15 -0.17
C ARG A 49 6.87 -8.89 1.08
N PHE A 50 5.93 -9.83 0.90
CA PHE A 50 5.29 -10.61 1.97
C PHE A 50 4.44 -9.77 2.94
N ASN A 51 4.08 -8.54 2.58
CA ASN A 51 3.19 -7.69 3.37
C ASN A 51 1.74 -7.84 2.88
N GLY A 52 0.92 -8.56 3.63
CA GLY A 52 -0.50 -8.81 3.33
C GLY A 52 -1.44 -7.60 3.52
N GLY A 53 -0.89 -6.43 3.87
CA GLY A 53 -1.65 -5.20 4.09
C GLY A 53 -1.96 -4.90 5.55
N GLY A 54 -3.13 -4.34 5.80
CA GLY A 54 -3.61 -3.91 7.11
C GLY A 54 -4.54 -2.70 7.00
N TYR A 55 -4.39 -1.72 7.87
CA TYR A 55 -5.30 -0.59 7.95
C TYR A 55 -5.15 0.39 6.77
N LEU A 56 -6.29 0.75 6.17
CA LEU A 56 -6.37 1.71 5.05
C LEU A 56 -5.74 3.06 5.41
N HIS A 57 -6.07 3.61 6.59
CA HIS A 57 -5.56 4.92 6.98
C HIS A 57 -4.04 4.95 7.09
N GLN A 58 -3.41 3.83 7.46
CA GLN A 58 -1.96 3.69 7.49
C GLN A 58 -1.34 3.70 6.09
N ALA A 59 -1.98 3.03 5.12
CA ALA A 59 -1.54 3.10 3.73
C ALA A 59 -1.63 4.53 3.17
N ILE A 60 -2.71 5.25 3.49
CA ILE A 60 -2.89 6.65 3.10
C ILE A 60 -1.80 7.53 3.72
N ASN A 61 -1.57 7.42 5.03
CA ASN A 61 -0.56 8.22 5.74
C ASN A 61 0.86 7.94 5.23
N ILE A 62 1.21 6.68 4.96
CA ILE A 62 2.52 6.33 4.40
C ILE A 62 2.66 6.81 2.95
N SER A 63 1.60 6.72 2.14
CA SER A 63 1.62 7.26 0.78
C SER A 63 1.77 8.79 0.76
N ASP A 64 1.20 9.49 1.73
CA ASP A 64 1.31 10.95 1.91
C ASP A 64 2.77 11.40 2.10
N GLU A 65 3.62 10.55 2.70
CA GLU A 65 5.04 10.86 2.89
C GLU A 65 5.86 10.87 1.58
N PHE A 66 5.32 10.26 0.53
CA PHE A 66 5.97 10.17 -0.78
C PHE A 66 5.41 11.13 -1.82
N LEU A 67 4.16 11.53 -1.68
CA LEU A 67 3.41 12.25 -2.71
C LEU A 67 3.32 13.74 -2.39
N LYS A 68 3.38 14.56 -3.45
CA LYS A 68 3.11 16.00 -3.30
C LYS A 68 1.65 16.23 -2.93
N LYS A 69 1.39 17.34 -2.26
CA LYS A 69 0.05 17.73 -1.84
C LYS A 69 -0.97 17.64 -2.99
N ASP A 70 -2.19 17.22 -2.64
CA ASP A 70 -3.36 17.09 -3.53
C ASP A 70 -3.25 16.01 -4.64
N GLN A 71 -2.27 15.11 -4.54
CA GLN A 71 -2.22 13.92 -5.41
C GLN A 71 -3.18 12.83 -4.91
N LEU A 72 -3.93 12.21 -5.82
CA LEU A 72 -4.84 11.11 -5.50
C LEU A 72 -4.03 9.87 -5.08
N ILE A 73 -4.36 9.30 -3.93
CA ILE A 73 -3.75 8.06 -3.41
C ILE A 73 -4.57 6.85 -3.84
N VAL A 74 -5.85 6.86 -3.55
CA VAL A 74 -6.79 5.76 -3.79
C VAL A 74 -8.21 6.30 -3.76
N TYR A 75 -9.14 5.63 -4.44
CA TYR A 75 -10.55 5.85 -4.18
C TYR A 75 -11.29 4.53 -3.98
N THR A 76 -12.42 4.60 -3.28
CA THR A 76 -13.33 3.47 -3.09
C THR A 76 -14.65 3.74 -3.81
N GLN A 77 -15.25 2.71 -4.37
CA GLN A 77 -16.56 2.76 -5.00
C GLN A 77 -17.25 1.40 -4.92
N GLY A 78 -18.55 1.37 -4.68
CA GLY A 78 -19.36 0.16 -4.64
C GLY A 78 -20.69 0.36 -5.36
N ALA A 79 -21.47 -0.71 -5.54
CA ALA A 79 -22.77 -0.63 -6.20
C ALA A 79 -23.76 0.30 -5.45
N HIS A 80 -23.70 0.29 -4.12
CA HIS A 80 -24.54 1.10 -3.24
C HIS A 80 -23.75 2.11 -2.41
N SER A 81 -22.45 2.27 -2.70
CA SER A 81 -21.55 3.20 -1.99
C SER A 81 -21.00 4.24 -2.97
N LYS A 82 -21.18 5.52 -2.62
CA LYS A 82 -20.64 6.62 -3.42
C LYS A 82 -19.11 6.54 -3.50
N LYS A 83 -18.55 7.07 -4.59
CA LYS A 83 -17.10 7.24 -4.73
C LYS A 83 -16.56 8.10 -3.60
N ARG A 84 -15.53 7.60 -2.91
CA ARG A 84 -14.78 8.33 -1.87
C ARG A 84 -13.30 8.32 -2.24
N SER A 85 -12.75 9.51 -2.47
CA SER A 85 -11.34 9.70 -2.86
C SER A 85 -10.50 10.14 -1.67
N PHE A 86 -9.24 9.67 -1.64
CA PHE A 86 -8.27 10.01 -0.62
C PHE A 86 -7.04 10.61 -1.31
N TYR A 87 -6.63 11.77 -0.85
CA TYR A 87 -5.55 12.56 -1.40
C TYR A 87 -4.43 12.76 -0.37
N SER A 88 -3.23 13.00 -0.84
CA SER A 88 -2.14 13.54 -0.03
C SER A 88 -2.50 14.94 0.48
N LYS A 89 -2.09 15.27 1.70
CA LYS A 89 -2.56 16.47 2.41
C LYS A 89 -1.44 17.43 2.76
N SER A 90 -0.28 16.91 3.10
CA SER A 90 0.83 17.68 3.65
C SER A 90 2.11 17.47 2.84
N LYS A 91 3.12 18.26 3.16
CA LYS A 91 4.47 18.01 2.65
C LYS A 91 5.03 16.75 3.29
N GLY A 92 5.31 15.76 2.45
CA GLY A 92 5.86 14.47 2.88
C GLY A 92 7.35 14.51 3.21
N LEU A 93 7.78 13.52 3.96
CA LEU A 93 9.20 13.40 4.35
C LEU A 93 10.11 12.96 3.21
N PHE A 94 9.57 12.32 2.16
CA PHE A 94 10.34 11.78 1.03
C PHE A 94 9.61 11.98 -0.31
N GLU A 95 9.20 13.22 -0.60
CA GLU A 95 8.56 13.58 -1.89
C GLU A 95 9.53 13.55 -3.07
N ASP A 96 10.79 13.81 -2.81
CA ASP A 96 11.87 13.85 -3.79
C ASP A 96 12.89 12.74 -3.50
N GLY A 97 13.80 12.50 -4.45
CA GLY A 97 14.77 11.42 -4.38
C GLY A 97 14.28 10.14 -5.08
N GLU A 98 15.23 9.28 -5.42
CA GLU A 98 14.92 8.03 -6.09
C GLU A 98 14.20 7.07 -5.13
N LEU A 99 13.07 6.52 -5.58
CA LEU A 99 12.23 5.60 -4.82
C LEU A 99 11.98 4.33 -5.62
N ILE A 100 12.30 3.18 -5.02
CA ILE A 100 11.93 1.85 -5.52
C ILE A 100 11.06 1.16 -4.47
N ILE A 101 9.91 0.62 -4.89
CA ILE A 101 9.08 -0.23 -4.05
C ILE A 101 9.21 -1.68 -4.49
N LEU A 102 9.61 -2.56 -3.57
CA LEU A 102 9.70 -3.99 -3.84
C LEU A 102 8.37 -4.67 -3.50
N VAL A 103 7.85 -5.45 -4.45
CA VAL A 103 6.60 -6.20 -4.32
C VAL A 103 6.74 -7.65 -4.75
N ASN A 104 5.83 -8.51 -4.29
CA ASN A 104 5.72 -9.90 -4.77
C ASN A 104 4.26 -10.39 -4.72
N SER A 105 4.03 -11.65 -5.05
CA SER A 105 2.70 -12.28 -5.08
C SER A 105 1.96 -12.30 -3.73
N SER A 106 2.67 -12.12 -2.62
CA SER A 106 2.09 -12.00 -1.27
C SER A 106 1.86 -10.54 -0.83
N THR A 107 2.28 -9.56 -1.66
CA THR A 107 1.96 -8.14 -1.42
C THR A 107 0.49 -7.90 -1.67
N ALA A 108 -0.29 -7.47 -0.66
CA ALA A 108 -1.74 -7.41 -0.76
C ALA A 108 -2.37 -6.18 -0.08
N SER A 109 -3.58 -5.79 -0.51
CA SER A 109 -4.46 -4.82 0.17
C SER A 109 -3.81 -3.44 0.38
N ALA A 110 -3.56 -3.01 1.62
CA ALA A 110 -2.91 -1.73 1.95
C ALA A 110 -1.56 -1.54 1.22
N SER A 111 -0.79 -2.62 1.05
CA SER A 111 0.45 -2.58 0.27
C SER A 111 0.22 -2.29 -1.21
N GLU A 112 -0.88 -2.80 -1.77
CA GLU A 112 -1.25 -2.56 -3.16
C GLU A 112 -1.77 -1.13 -3.37
N ILE A 113 -2.37 -0.54 -2.33
CA ILE A 113 -2.76 0.88 -2.34
C ILE A 113 -1.51 1.76 -2.43
N VAL A 114 -0.50 1.51 -1.59
CA VAL A 114 0.75 2.29 -1.61
C VAL A 114 1.47 2.12 -2.96
N SER A 115 1.69 0.88 -3.40
CA SER A 115 2.39 0.64 -4.67
C SER A 115 1.64 1.22 -5.87
N GLY A 116 0.31 1.09 -5.91
CA GLY A 116 -0.53 1.67 -6.96
C GLY A 116 -0.53 3.21 -6.96
N ALA A 117 -0.55 3.83 -5.77
CA ALA A 117 -0.45 5.28 -5.64
C ALA A 117 0.90 5.82 -6.17
N ILE A 118 2.00 5.17 -5.82
CA ILE A 118 3.35 5.55 -6.27
C ILE A 118 3.50 5.35 -7.78
N GLN A 119 3.04 4.21 -8.30
CA GLN A 119 3.10 3.89 -9.72
C GLN A 119 2.31 4.87 -10.58
N ASP A 120 1.04 5.10 -10.22
CA ASP A 120 0.13 5.90 -11.05
C ASP A 120 0.45 7.41 -10.99
N ASN A 121 0.99 7.90 -9.87
CA ASN A 121 1.53 9.26 -9.77
C ASN A 121 2.95 9.40 -10.34
N LYS A 122 3.54 8.33 -10.87
CA LYS A 122 4.91 8.32 -11.42
C LYS A 122 5.97 8.81 -10.41
N ARG A 123 5.75 8.54 -9.12
CA ARG A 123 6.62 9.00 -8.04
C ARG A 123 7.86 8.11 -7.87
N GLY A 124 7.79 6.86 -8.22
CA GLY A 124 8.86 5.89 -8.09
C GLY A 124 8.62 4.64 -8.93
N GLU A 125 9.58 3.74 -8.90
CA GLU A 125 9.51 2.48 -9.63
C GLU A 125 8.98 1.35 -8.76
N ILE A 126 8.15 0.49 -9.34
CA ILE A 126 7.68 -0.74 -8.71
C ILE A 126 8.46 -1.91 -9.30
N LEU A 127 9.17 -2.62 -8.44
CA LEU A 127 10.03 -3.73 -8.86
C LEU A 127 9.60 -5.03 -8.19
N GLY A 128 9.41 -6.07 -8.97
CA GLY A 128 9.08 -7.40 -8.48
C GLY A 128 8.04 -8.12 -9.32
N ARG A 129 7.26 -8.98 -8.67
CA ARG A 129 6.23 -9.80 -9.32
C ARG A 129 4.85 -9.19 -9.13
N ARG A 130 3.88 -9.63 -9.96
CA ARG A 130 2.47 -9.25 -9.82
C ARG A 130 1.98 -9.47 -8.39
N THR A 131 1.29 -8.47 -7.84
CA THR A 131 0.76 -8.49 -6.48
C THR A 131 -0.50 -9.36 -6.35
N PHE A 132 -0.98 -9.58 -5.13
CA PHE A 132 -2.06 -10.51 -4.83
C PHE A 132 -3.40 -10.14 -5.48
N GLY A 133 -3.76 -8.86 -5.54
CA GLY A 133 -5.03 -8.39 -6.07
C GLY A 133 -6.17 -8.43 -5.03
N LYS A 134 -5.94 -8.00 -3.79
CA LYS A 134 -6.95 -7.86 -2.75
C LYS A 134 -7.43 -6.42 -2.63
N GLY A 135 -8.49 -6.09 -3.35
CA GLY A 135 -9.04 -4.73 -3.45
C GLY A 135 -10.46 -4.56 -2.91
N LEU A 136 -10.87 -5.33 -1.90
CA LEU A 136 -12.20 -5.26 -1.28
C LEU A 136 -12.18 -4.42 -0.01
N VAL A 137 -13.16 -3.51 0.10
CA VAL A 137 -13.47 -2.77 1.33
C VAL A 137 -14.49 -3.57 2.13
N GLN A 138 -14.09 -4.03 3.30
CA GLN A 138 -14.95 -4.77 4.21
C GLN A 138 -15.26 -3.92 5.44
N GLN A 139 -16.53 -3.90 5.85
CA GLN A 139 -16.99 -3.24 7.06
C GLN A 139 -17.48 -4.28 8.06
N PRO A 140 -17.04 -4.20 9.33
CA PRO A 140 -17.57 -5.04 10.39
C PRO A 140 -18.97 -4.54 10.77
N LEU A 141 -19.91 -5.48 10.93
CA LEU A 141 -21.22 -5.26 11.49
C LEU A 141 -21.35 -6.14 12.74
N MET A 142 -21.46 -5.51 13.91
CA MET A 142 -21.70 -6.22 15.16
C MET A 142 -23.13 -6.69 15.21
N LEU A 143 -23.34 -7.95 15.54
CA LEU A 143 -24.65 -8.58 15.73
C LEU A 143 -25.06 -8.56 17.21
N PRO A 144 -26.35 -8.74 17.55
CA PRO A 144 -26.85 -8.69 18.94
C PRO A 144 -26.20 -9.68 19.90
N ASP A 145 -25.71 -10.81 19.37
CA ASP A 145 -25.01 -11.86 20.12
C ASP A 145 -23.49 -11.58 20.29
N SER A 146 -23.03 -10.36 19.95
CA SER A 146 -21.62 -9.95 19.97
C SER A 146 -20.74 -10.64 18.92
N SER A 147 -21.29 -11.40 17.97
CA SER A 147 -20.56 -11.86 16.80
C SER A 147 -20.37 -10.73 15.79
N GLU A 148 -19.35 -10.85 14.92
CA GLU A 148 -19.03 -9.86 13.90
C GLU A 148 -19.25 -10.44 12.50
N LEU A 149 -20.08 -9.77 11.70
CA LEU A 149 -20.25 -10.05 10.28
C LEU A 149 -19.42 -9.05 9.47
N ARG A 150 -18.56 -9.53 8.56
CA ARG A 150 -17.78 -8.68 7.63
C ARG A 150 -18.46 -8.63 6.27
N ILE A 151 -18.94 -7.44 5.89
CA ILE A 151 -19.66 -7.22 4.63
C ILE A 151 -18.75 -6.44 3.68
N THR A 152 -18.60 -6.93 2.44
CA THR A 152 -17.96 -6.19 1.36
C THR A 152 -18.88 -5.09 0.85
N THR A 153 -18.47 -3.83 0.95
CA THR A 153 -19.27 -2.66 0.56
C THR A 153 -18.74 -1.93 -0.67
N SER A 154 -17.45 -2.04 -0.96
CA SER A 154 -16.80 -1.31 -2.05
C SER A 154 -15.54 -2.03 -2.53
N ARG A 155 -14.98 -1.52 -3.63
CA ARG A 155 -13.68 -1.91 -4.15
C ARG A 155 -12.72 -0.73 -4.09
N TYR A 156 -11.43 -1.04 -3.99
CA TYR A 156 -10.34 -0.07 -4.12
C TYR A 156 -9.92 0.10 -5.57
N TYR A 157 -9.67 1.34 -5.95
CA TYR A 157 -9.18 1.73 -7.27
C TYR A 157 -7.95 2.62 -7.13
N THR A 158 -6.96 2.39 -7.97
CA THR A 158 -5.76 3.22 -8.04
C THR A 158 -6.08 4.59 -8.67
N PRO A 159 -5.19 5.58 -8.61
CA PRO A 159 -5.41 6.89 -9.23
C PRO A 159 -5.77 6.83 -10.72
N SER A 160 -5.22 5.89 -11.47
CA SER A 160 -5.54 5.69 -12.90
C SER A 160 -6.89 5.00 -13.16
N GLY A 161 -7.61 4.62 -12.10
CA GLY A 161 -8.91 3.95 -12.21
C GLY A 161 -8.84 2.43 -12.31
N LYS A 162 -7.68 1.82 -12.17
CA LYS A 162 -7.54 0.36 -12.16
C LYS A 162 -8.10 -0.21 -10.85
N CYS A 163 -8.97 -1.22 -10.97
CA CYS A 163 -9.45 -1.96 -9.80
C CYS A 163 -8.32 -2.84 -9.24
N ILE A 164 -8.01 -2.67 -7.94
CA ILE A 164 -6.99 -3.50 -7.29
C ILE A 164 -7.48 -4.95 -7.15
N GLN A 165 -8.81 -5.14 -6.99
CA GLN A 165 -9.37 -6.47 -6.85
C GLN A 165 -9.22 -7.27 -8.12
N LYS A 166 -8.57 -8.44 -8.01
CA LYS A 166 -8.55 -9.40 -9.11
C LYS A 166 -9.96 -9.86 -9.48
N PRO A 167 -10.23 -10.17 -10.76
CA PRO A 167 -11.54 -10.66 -11.16
C PRO A 167 -11.96 -11.90 -10.37
N TYR A 168 -13.28 -12.05 -10.13
CA TYR A 168 -13.92 -13.27 -9.67
C TYR A 168 -14.86 -13.76 -10.76
N GLY A 169 -15.00 -15.06 -10.93
CA GLY A 169 -15.98 -15.63 -11.84
C GLY A 169 -15.76 -17.12 -12.08
N ASN A 170 -16.79 -17.79 -12.60
CA ASN A 170 -16.77 -19.21 -12.90
C ASN A 170 -15.81 -19.59 -14.04
N ASN A 171 -15.35 -18.59 -14.81
CA ASN A 171 -14.44 -18.80 -15.96
C ASN A 171 -12.99 -18.37 -15.65
N ILE A 172 -12.64 -18.18 -14.38
CA ILE A 172 -11.28 -17.82 -13.97
C ILE A 172 -10.59 -19.08 -13.47
N ASP A 173 -9.53 -19.44 -14.15
CA ASP A 173 -8.62 -20.49 -13.71
C ASP A 173 -7.72 -19.93 -12.58
N TYR A 174 -8.15 -20.16 -11.34
CA TYR A 174 -7.45 -19.70 -10.14
C TYR A 174 -6.10 -20.38 -9.95
N ASP A 175 -5.93 -21.60 -10.44
CA ASP A 175 -4.68 -22.35 -10.35
C ASP A 175 -3.64 -21.76 -11.31
N ASN A 176 -4.03 -21.43 -12.53
CA ASN A 176 -3.19 -20.68 -13.46
C ASN A 176 -2.89 -19.27 -12.97
N ASP A 177 -3.85 -18.55 -12.34
CA ASP A 177 -3.58 -17.22 -11.76
C ASP A 177 -2.49 -17.27 -10.67
N ILE A 178 -2.40 -18.37 -9.93
CA ILE A 178 -1.30 -18.58 -8.97
C ILE A 178 0.02 -18.80 -9.70
N LEU A 179 0.06 -19.63 -10.74
CA LEU A 179 1.26 -19.92 -11.51
C LEU A 179 1.80 -18.68 -12.25
N GLU A 180 0.93 -17.87 -12.83
CA GLU A 180 1.29 -16.61 -13.49
C GLU A 180 1.88 -15.54 -12.53
N ARG A 181 1.75 -15.73 -11.20
CA ARG A 181 2.31 -14.84 -10.18
C ARG A 181 3.70 -15.23 -9.71
N ILE A 182 4.14 -16.45 -10.04
CA ILE A 182 5.45 -16.98 -9.70
C ILE A 182 6.46 -16.60 -10.78
#